data_4e0237a447e218d3685c930bed832c3a
#
_entry.id   4e0237a447e218d3685c930bed832c3a
#
_cell.length_a   1.000
_cell.length_b   1.000
_cell.length_c   1.000
_cell.angle_alpha   90.00
_cell.angle_beta   90.00
_cell.angle_gamma   90.00
#
_symmetry.space_group_name_H-M   'P 1'
#
loop_
_entity.id
_entity.type
_entity.pdbx_description
1 polymer ?
#
loop_
_entity_poly.entity_id
_entity_poly.type
_entity_poly.pdbx_seq_one_letter_code
_entity_poly.pdbx_strand_id
1 'polypeptide(L)'
;QGTKIYSINSKNFSECYIGIPSKEEQKKIATLLRLIDERIVTQNKIIEDLKKLKSAIIEIEYTPNTKTTLHIGNVIEQISKRNKNNAIQNVLSVSNRQGFIKQSDQFENRNVASEDTSNYKIVEQNDFAFNPARINVGSIARLTTFEKGIVSPMYICFRTQENVAPEYIDYFFESKHFYCEIQKRLEGSVRQCLSFEGLCNIP
;
A
#
# COMPACT_ATOMS: atom_id res chain seq x y z
N GLN A 1 22.05 -18.13 -4.66
CA GLN A 1 23.01 -18.00 -3.56
C GLN A 1 22.51 -18.89 -2.44
N GLY A 2 23.27 -19.98 -2.12
CA GLY A 2 22.92 -20.92 -1.06
C GLY A 2 23.09 -20.28 0.31
N THR A 3 22.11 -20.48 1.18
CA THR A 3 22.17 -20.06 2.58
C THR A 3 23.28 -20.83 3.28
N LYS A 4 24.32 -20.15 3.76
CA LYS A 4 25.35 -20.80 4.58
C LYS A 4 24.73 -21.18 5.92
N ILE A 5 24.68 -22.49 6.21
CA ILE A 5 24.28 -22.99 7.52
C ILE A 5 25.53 -22.98 8.41
N TYR A 6 25.48 -22.23 9.49
CA TYR A 6 26.48 -22.21 10.53
C TYR A 6 26.04 -23.15 11.65
N SER A 7 26.96 -24.02 12.10
CA SER A 7 26.75 -24.88 13.28
C SER A 7 27.78 -24.56 14.35
N ILE A 8 27.38 -24.62 15.60
CA ILE A 8 28.29 -24.53 16.74
C ILE A 8 28.41 -25.91 17.37
N ASN A 9 29.61 -26.36 17.63
CA ASN A 9 29.87 -27.62 18.34
C ASN A 9 29.88 -27.40 19.85
N SER A 10 29.78 -28.53 20.62
CA SER A 10 29.74 -28.49 22.09
C SER A 10 30.94 -27.78 22.71
N LYS A 11 32.12 -27.92 22.10
CA LYS A 11 33.37 -27.29 22.59
C LYS A 11 33.26 -25.76 22.44
N ASN A 12 32.93 -25.27 21.26
CA ASN A 12 32.81 -23.84 21.01
C ASN A 12 31.67 -23.21 21.84
N PHE A 13 30.61 -23.99 22.10
CA PHE A 13 29.51 -23.55 22.98
C PHE A 13 29.98 -23.41 24.43
N SER A 14 30.79 -24.34 24.93
CA SER A 14 31.31 -24.28 26.32
C SER A 14 32.35 -23.21 26.55
N GLU A 15 32.92 -22.63 25.48
CA GLU A 15 33.85 -21.52 25.53
C GLU A 15 33.18 -20.14 25.55
N CYS A 16 31.83 -20.10 25.47
CA CYS A 16 31.08 -18.84 25.56
C CYS A 16 31.08 -18.35 27.01
N TYR A 17 31.53 -17.12 27.20
CA TYR A 17 31.45 -16.45 28.51
C TYR A 17 30.12 -15.73 28.68
N ILE A 18 29.50 -15.92 29.84
CA ILE A 18 28.29 -15.23 30.24
C ILE A 18 28.49 -14.58 31.60
N GLY A 19 28.16 -13.28 31.69
CA GLY A 19 28.10 -12.59 32.99
C GLY A 19 26.85 -13.02 33.75
N ILE A 20 27.02 -13.55 34.96
CA ILE A 20 25.91 -13.99 35.80
C ILE A 20 25.74 -12.97 36.93
N PRO A 21 24.69 -12.13 36.93
CA PRO A 21 24.39 -11.20 38.02
C PRO A 21 23.92 -11.95 39.29
N SER A 22 23.71 -11.22 40.36
CA SER A 22 23.13 -11.78 41.58
C SER A 22 21.73 -12.41 41.31
N LYS A 23 21.32 -13.37 42.11
CA LYS A 23 20.03 -14.05 41.96
C LYS A 23 18.84 -13.08 42.03
N GLU A 24 18.95 -12.02 42.77
CA GLU A 24 17.93 -10.98 42.85
C GLU A 24 17.86 -10.13 41.57
N GLU A 25 19.00 -9.77 41.01
CA GLU A 25 19.08 -9.09 39.71
C GLU A 25 18.58 -9.95 38.57
N GLN A 26 18.93 -11.25 38.54
CA GLN A 26 18.40 -12.20 37.57
C GLN A 26 16.86 -12.21 37.58
N LYS A 27 16.23 -12.25 38.80
CA LYS A 27 14.77 -12.21 38.93
C LYS A 27 14.18 -10.90 38.43
N LYS A 28 14.80 -9.76 38.73
CA LYS A 28 14.37 -8.45 38.27
C LYS A 28 14.43 -8.36 36.74
N ILE A 29 15.55 -8.77 36.15
CA ILE A 29 15.74 -8.79 34.69
C ILE A 29 14.70 -9.70 34.02
N ALA A 30 14.56 -10.93 34.51
CA ALA A 30 13.57 -11.89 33.95
C ALA A 30 12.14 -11.35 34.06
N THR A 31 11.78 -10.73 35.20
CA THR A 31 10.46 -10.11 35.36
C THR A 31 10.24 -8.96 34.41
N LEU A 32 11.24 -8.08 34.24
CA LEU A 32 11.16 -6.96 33.31
C LEU A 32 10.94 -7.45 31.86
N LEU A 33 11.75 -8.40 31.41
CA LEU A 33 11.65 -8.95 30.06
C LEU A 33 10.29 -9.62 29.84
N ARG A 34 9.82 -10.42 30.79
CA ARG A 34 8.47 -11.03 30.72
C ARG A 34 7.36 -9.98 30.60
N LEU A 35 7.42 -8.90 31.38
CA LEU A 35 6.42 -7.83 31.28
C LEU A 35 6.47 -7.09 29.95
N ILE A 36 7.66 -6.95 29.34
CA ILE A 36 7.81 -6.40 28.00
C ILE A 36 7.16 -7.33 26.98
N ASP A 37 7.45 -8.63 27.03
CA ASP A 37 6.86 -9.62 26.13
C ASP A 37 5.33 -9.65 26.22
N GLU A 38 4.78 -9.67 27.44
CA GLU A 38 3.33 -9.59 27.67
C GLU A 38 2.72 -8.31 27.08
N ARG A 39 3.43 -7.18 27.21
CA ARG A 39 3.01 -5.91 26.61
C ARG A 39 2.98 -5.98 25.08
N ILE A 40 4.01 -6.55 24.47
CA ILE A 40 4.10 -6.74 23.02
C ILE A 40 2.94 -7.61 22.53
N VAL A 41 2.67 -8.73 23.17
CA VAL A 41 1.56 -9.63 22.82
C VAL A 41 0.22 -8.90 22.91
N THR A 42 0.00 -8.14 23.99
CA THR A 42 -1.23 -7.39 24.19
C THR A 42 -1.42 -6.31 23.12
N GLN A 43 -0.38 -5.55 22.79
CA GLN A 43 -0.45 -4.52 21.74
C GLN A 43 -0.72 -5.13 20.37
N ASN A 44 -0.09 -6.25 20.04
CA ASN A 44 -0.33 -6.94 18.77
C ASN A 44 -1.80 -7.41 18.65
N LYS A 45 -2.38 -7.91 19.74
CA LYS A 45 -3.81 -8.29 19.76
C LYS A 45 -4.71 -7.07 19.53
N ILE A 46 -4.45 -5.96 20.20
CA ILE A 46 -5.21 -4.71 20.00
C ILE A 46 -5.14 -4.24 18.55
N ILE A 47 -3.94 -4.26 17.95
CA ILE A 47 -3.76 -3.90 16.53
C ILE A 47 -4.56 -4.81 15.61
N GLU A 48 -4.57 -6.12 15.87
CA GLU A 48 -5.36 -7.08 15.10
C GLU A 48 -6.87 -6.80 15.22
N ASP A 49 -7.36 -6.55 16.42
CA ASP A 49 -8.78 -6.28 16.66
C ASP A 49 -9.22 -4.95 16.02
N LEU A 50 -8.37 -3.91 16.07
CA LEU A 50 -8.62 -2.65 15.37
C LEU A 50 -8.65 -2.81 13.85
N LYS A 51 -7.77 -3.64 13.28
CA LYS A 51 -7.80 -3.97 11.83
C LYS A 51 -9.10 -4.67 11.45
N LYS A 52 -9.57 -5.62 12.26
CA LYS A 52 -10.86 -6.30 12.04
C LYS A 52 -12.03 -5.31 12.11
N LEU A 53 -12.02 -4.42 13.09
CA LEU A 53 -13.05 -3.38 13.25
C LEU A 53 -13.06 -2.44 12.04
N LYS A 54 -11.90 -1.95 11.60
CA LYS A 54 -11.77 -1.12 10.39
C LYS A 54 -12.38 -1.84 9.18
N SER A 55 -12.01 -3.11 8.94
CA SER A 55 -12.55 -3.89 7.83
C SER A 55 -14.07 -4.05 7.92
N ALA A 56 -14.61 -4.31 9.11
CA ALA A 56 -16.05 -4.44 9.30
C ALA A 56 -16.80 -3.15 9.00
N ILE A 57 -16.27 -1.99 9.43
CA ILE A 57 -16.86 -0.67 9.13
C ILE A 57 -16.85 -0.42 7.62
N ILE A 58 -15.73 -0.69 6.93
CA ILE A 58 -15.62 -0.56 5.49
C ILE A 58 -16.67 -1.42 4.78
N GLU A 59 -16.81 -2.69 5.18
CA GLU A 59 -17.80 -3.57 4.54
C GLU A 59 -19.25 -3.12 4.77
N ILE A 60 -19.58 -2.56 5.93
CA ILE A 60 -20.91 -2.03 6.22
C ILE A 60 -21.17 -0.77 5.40
N GLU A 61 -20.23 0.16 5.36
CA GLU A 61 -20.39 1.45 4.70
C GLU A 61 -20.51 1.32 3.18
N TYR A 62 -19.68 0.46 2.58
CA TYR A 62 -19.62 0.32 1.12
C TYR A 62 -20.41 -0.87 0.56
N THR A 63 -21.23 -1.52 1.38
CA THR A 63 -22.22 -2.48 0.86
C THR A 63 -23.32 -1.71 0.15
N PRO A 64 -23.64 -2.03 -1.12
CA PRO A 64 -24.66 -1.32 -1.87
C PRO A 64 -26.00 -1.31 -1.14
N ASN A 65 -26.45 -0.14 -0.75
CA ASN A 65 -27.77 0.07 -0.18
C ASN A 65 -28.66 0.61 -1.31
N THR A 66 -29.76 -0.02 -1.57
CA THR A 66 -30.65 0.16 -2.74
C THR A 66 -31.19 1.58 -2.97
N LYS A 67 -30.80 2.55 -2.15
CA LYS A 67 -31.44 3.89 -2.15
C LYS A 67 -30.78 4.94 -3.04
N THR A 68 -29.50 4.85 -3.38
CA THR A 68 -28.86 5.77 -4.33
C THR A 68 -27.52 5.17 -4.79
N THR A 69 -27.48 4.58 -5.96
CA THR A 69 -26.24 4.13 -6.58
C THR A 69 -25.73 5.24 -7.49
N LEU A 70 -24.64 5.90 -7.06
CA LEU A 70 -23.82 6.74 -7.93
C LEU A 70 -22.69 5.88 -8.47
N HIS A 71 -22.38 6.01 -9.74
CA HIS A 71 -21.18 5.41 -10.30
C HIS A 71 -19.95 6.20 -9.87
N ILE A 72 -18.81 5.52 -9.70
CA ILE A 72 -17.53 6.14 -9.37
C ILE A 72 -17.19 7.27 -10.34
N GLY A 73 -17.52 7.14 -11.62
CA GLY A 73 -17.34 8.18 -12.63
C GLY A 73 -18.06 9.49 -12.35
N ASN A 74 -19.07 9.49 -11.46
CA ASN A 74 -19.78 10.72 -11.06
C ASN A 74 -19.02 11.52 -9.98
N VAL A 75 -17.99 10.92 -9.36
CA VAL A 75 -17.28 11.50 -8.21
C VAL A 75 -15.77 11.63 -8.42
N ILE A 76 -15.26 11.18 -9.57
CA ILE A 76 -13.84 11.28 -9.93
C ILE A 76 -13.65 11.93 -11.30
N GLU A 77 -12.48 12.52 -11.51
CA GLU A 77 -12.04 13.03 -12.81
C GLU A 77 -10.65 12.51 -13.18
N GLN A 78 -10.44 12.20 -14.45
CA GLN A 78 -9.14 11.74 -14.92
C GLN A 78 -8.16 12.91 -15.04
N ILE A 79 -6.93 12.70 -14.57
CA ILE A 79 -5.83 13.65 -14.73
C ILE A 79 -4.75 13.06 -15.64
N SER A 80 -4.19 13.91 -16.54
CA SER A 80 -3.20 13.49 -17.54
C SER A 80 -2.11 14.51 -17.76
N LYS A 81 -1.94 15.47 -16.84
CA LYS A 81 -0.89 16.52 -16.90
C LYS A 81 0.48 15.87 -16.94
N ARG A 82 1.30 16.23 -17.95
CA ARG A 82 2.64 15.66 -18.17
C ARG A 82 3.73 16.55 -17.64
N ASN A 83 4.86 15.95 -17.29
CA ASN A 83 6.09 16.60 -16.82
C ASN A 83 6.93 17.17 -17.99
N LYS A 84 6.30 17.92 -18.90
CA LYS A 84 6.89 18.35 -20.19
C LYS A 84 8.28 18.96 -20.08
N ASN A 85 8.59 19.66 -18.99
CA ASN A 85 9.85 20.37 -18.80
C ASN A 85 10.83 19.59 -17.92
N ASN A 86 10.57 18.32 -17.63
CA ASN A 86 11.35 17.51 -16.68
C ASN A 86 11.60 18.21 -15.32
N ALA A 87 10.67 19.11 -14.92
CA ALA A 87 10.81 19.93 -13.72
C ALA A 87 10.69 19.11 -12.42
N ILE A 88 9.95 18.00 -12.45
CA ILE A 88 9.75 17.13 -11.29
C ILE A 88 10.60 15.89 -11.48
N GLN A 89 11.45 15.61 -10.47
CA GLN A 89 12.37 14.46 -10.46
C GLN A 89 11.94 13.35 -9.51
N ASN A 90 10.89 13.58 -8.69
CA ASN A 90 10.40 12.61 -7.74
C ASN A 90 9.57 11.53 -8.45
N VAL A 91 10.24 10.48 -8.92
CA VAL A 91 9.59 9.35 -9.62
C VAL A 91 8.98 8.39 -8.63
N LEU A 92 7.67 8.16 -8.77
CA LEU A 92 6.87 7.33 -7.87
C LEU A 92 6.36 6.08 -8.60
N SER A 93 6.14 5.04 -7.81
CA SER A 93 5.44 3.81 -8.21
C SER A 93 4.31 3.52 -7.22
N VAL A 94 3.29 2.79 -7.67
CA VAL A 94 2.20 2.32 -6.81
C VAL A 94 2.45 0.89 -6.38
N SER A 95 2.76 0.72 -5.10
CA SER A 95 2.89 -0.57 -4.43
C SER A 95 1.52 -1.02 -3.90
N ASN A 96 1.21 -2.31 -4.00
CA ASN A 96 -0.01 -2.90 -3.45
C ASN A 96 -0.03 -2.97 -1.91
N ARG A 97 1.09 -2.70 -1.23
CA ARG A 97 1.20 -2.77 0.23
C ARG A 97 1.45 -1.43 0.89
N GLN A 98 2.18 -0.54 0.22
CA GLN A 98 2.69 0.70 0.79
C GLN A 98 2.14 1.95 0.10
N GLY A 99 1.25 1.78 -0.89
CA GLY A 99 0.75 2.90 -1.68
C GLY A 99 1.83 3.51 -2.57
N PHE A 100 1.89 4.84 -2.63
CA PHE A 100 2.94 5.52 -3.36
C PHE A 100 4.28 5.45 -2.64
N ILE A 101 5.29 4.94 -3.33
CA ILE A 101 6.67 4.85 -2.88
C ILE A 101 7.61 5.41 -3.95
N LYS A 102 8.82 5.81 -3.57
CA LYS A 102 9.84 6.14 -4.57
C LYS A 102 10.17 4.92 -5.41
N GLN A 103 10.31 5.12 -6.70
CA GLN A 103 10.62 4.02 -7.61
C GLN A 103 11.98 3.36 -7.27
N SER A 104 12.96 4.14 -6.81
CA SER A 104 14.25 3.63 -6.32
C SER A 104 14.12 2.60 -5.20
N ASP A 105 13.17 2.84 -4.29
CA ASP A 105 12.97 1.97 -3.11
C ASP A 105 12.30 0.65 -3.49
N GLN A 106 11.47 0.67 -4.55
CA GLN A 106 10.80 -0.53 -5.06
C GLN A 106 11.77 -1.50 -5.76
N PHE A 107 12.82 -0.98 -6.39
CA PHE A 107 13.72 -1.74 -7.25
C PHE A 107 15.14 -1.85 -6.70
N GLU A 108 15.32 -1.86 -5.38
CA GLU A 108 16.62 -2.02 -4.71
C GLU A 108 17.71 -1.09 -5.29
N ASN A 109 17.39 0.20 -5.39
CA ASN A 109 18.28 1.23 -5.94
C ASN A 109 18.62 1.09 -7.45
N ARG A 110 17.88 0.30 -8.21
CA ARG A 110 17.98 0.32 -9.66
C ARG A 110 17.19 1.49 -10.22
N ASN A 111 17.83 2.32 -11.02
CA ASN A 111 17.14 3.36 -11.77
C ASN A 111 16.37 2.72 -12.94
N VAL A 112 15.09 2.48 -12.76
CA VAL A 112 14.19 1.88 -13.77
C VAL A 112 13.46 2.98 -14.55
N ALA A 113 13.50 4.21 -14.06
CA ALA A 113 12.94 5.34 -14.77
C ALA A 113 13.73 5.61 -16.07
N SER A 114 13.02 5.98 -17.13
CA SER A 114 13.65 6.52 -18.32
C SER A 114 14.43 7.79 -17.98
N GLU A 115 15.56 8.04 -18.65
CA GLU A 115 16.28 9.31 -18.55
C GLU A 115 15.37 10.50 -18.93
N ASP A 116 14.50 10.30 -19.91
CA ASP A 116 13.45 11.27 -20.28
C ASP A 116 12.13 10.94 -19.55
N THR A 117 11.78 11.78 -18.59
CA THR A 117 10.51 11.72 -17.84
C THR A 117 9.46 12.73 -18.31
N SER A 118 9.66 13.37 -19.47
CA SER A 118 8.75 14.39 -20.02
C SER A 118 7.33 13.88 -20.27
N ASN A 119 7.19 12.58 -20.56
CA ASN A 119 5.92 11.90 -20.78
C ASN A 119 5.27 11.37 -19.48
N TYR A 120 5.97 11.40 -18.35
CA TYR A 120 5.41 10.95 -17.07
C TYR A 120 4.28 11.86 -16.65
N LYS A 121 3.30 11.27 -15.97
CA LYS A 121 2.13 12.01 -15.46
C LYS A 121 2.44 12.60 -14.10
N ILE A 122 2.06 13.87 -13.91
CA ILE A 122 2.19 14.57 -12.63
C ILE A 122 1.03 14.14 -11.75
N VAL A 123 1.34 13.81 -10.51
CA VAL A 123 0.38 13.55 -9.42
C VAL A 123 0.70 14.47 -8.25
N GLU A 124 -0.35 15.00 -7.63
CA GLU A 124 -0.27 15.90 -6.48
C GLU A 124 -0.92 15.24 -5.25
N GLN A 125 -0.74 15.81 -4.09
CA GLN A 125 -1.32 15.27 -2.85
C GLN A 125 -2.82 15.04 -3.03
N ASN A 126 -3.31 13.89 -2.58
CA ASN A 126 -4.67 13.38 -2.73
C ASN A 126 -5.06 12.91 -4.14
N ASP A 127 -4.20 13.02 -5.14
CA ASP A 127 -4.42 12.34 -6.41
C ASP A 127 -4.26 10.82 -6.26
N PHE A 128 -4.96 10.08 -7.10
CA PHE A 128 -4.92 8.62 -7.16
C PHE A 128 -4.21 8.16 -8.42
N ALA A 129 -3.55 7.01 -8.33
CA ALA A 129 -3.07 6.31 -9.51
C ALA A 129 -3.25 4.79 -9.36
N PHE A 130 -3.52 4.13 -10.47
CA PHE A 130 -3.52 2.67 -10.51
C PHE A 130 -2.83 2.14 -11.76
N ASN A 131 -2.30 0.93 -11.64
CA ASN A 131 -1.78 0.18 -12.78
C ASN A 131 -2.92 -0.67 -13.37
N PRO A 132 -3.36 -0.41 -14.62
CA PRO A 132 -4.47 -1.13 -15.25
C PRO A 132 -4.32 -2.65 -15.21
N ALA A 133 -3.10 -3.14 -15.44
CA ALA A 133 -2.79 -4.58 -15.51
C ALA A 133 -2.52 -5.22 -14.13
N ARG A 134 -2.58 -4.46 -13.05
CA ARG A 134 -2.27 -4.94 -11.69
C ARG A 134 -3.26 -4.45 -10.64
N ILE A 135 -4.36 -3.83 -11.03
CA ILE A 135 -5.39 -3.35 -10.10
C ILE A 135 -6.04 -4.52 -9.35
N ASN A 136 -6.17 -5.67 -10.01
CA ASN A 136 -6.70 -6.90 -9.42
C ASN A 136 -5.87 -7.47 -8.26
N VAL A 137 -4.61 -7.06 -8.14
CA VAL A 137 -3.73 -7.39 -7.01
C VAL A 137 -3.47 -6.19 -6.10
N GLY A 138 -4.29 -5.15 -6.20
CA GLY A 138 -4.27 -3.99 -5.29
C GLY A 138 -3.32 -2.86 -5.70
N SER A 139 -2.89 -2.78 -6.97
CA SER A 139 -2.05 -1.65 -7.43
C SER A 139 -2.89 -0.42 -7.74
N ILE A 140 -3.53 0.13 -6.71
CA ILE A 140 -4.24 1.42 -6.68
C ILE A 140 -3.93 2.10 -5.36
N ALA A 141 -3.67 3.42 -5.37
CA ALA A 141 -3.41 4.17 -4.14
C ALA A 141 -3.69 5.67 -4.31
N ARG A 142 -3.91 6.34 -3.17
CA ARG A 142 -3.94 7.79 -3.01
C ARG A 142 -2.55 8.29 -2.59
N LEU A 143 -2.13 9.43 -3.16
CA LEU A 143 -0.86 10.06 -2.81
C LEU A 143 -1.00 10.82 -1.47
N THR A 144 -0.44 10.26 -0.41
CA THR A 144 -0.48 10.84 0.95
C THR A 144 0.90 11.17 1.50
N THR A 145 1.94 10.52 0.98
CA THR A 145 3.31 10.58 1.51
C THR A 145 4.18 11.69 0.91
N PHE A 146 3.77 12.24 -0.23
CA PHE A 146 4.49 13.30 -0.94
C PHE A 146 3.51 14.39 -1.37
N GLU A 147 3.96 15.64 -1.40
CA GLU A 147 3.16 16.75 -1.93
C GLU A 147 2.96 16.61 -3.43
N LYS A 148 4.00 16.12 -4.14
CA LYS A 148 4.02 16.01 -5.60
C LYS A 148 5.02 14.98 -6.08
N GLY A 149 4.69 14.34 -7.21
CA GLY A 149 5.59 13.41 -7.88
C GLY A 149 5.15 13.16 -9.33
N ILE A 150 5.86 12.25 -9.97
CA ILE A 150 5.55 11.78 -11.33
C ILE A 150 5.47 10.27 -11.35
N VAL A 151 4.56 9.75 -12.16
CA VAL A 151 4.39 8.31 -12.39
C VAL A 151 4.51 7.96 -13.88
N SER A 152 4.93 6.74 -14.17
CA SER A 152 5.04 6.25 -15.54
C SER A 152 3.72 6.46 -16.33
N PRO A 153 3.78 6.73 -17.64
CA PRO A 153 2.59 6.88 -18.49
C PRO A 153 1.59 5.72 -18.44
N MET A 154 2.04 4.54 -18.07
CA MET A 154 1.20 3.34 -17.94
C MET A 154 0.15 3.44 -16.83
N TYR A 155 0.38 4.26 -15.80
CA TYR A 155 -0.59 4.45 -14.74
C TYR A 155 -1.77 5.30 -15.23
N ILE A 156 -2.97 4.94 -14.82
CA ILE A 156 -4.15 5.79 -14.91
C ILE A 156 -4.22 6.62 -13.64
N CYS A 157 -4.28 7.96 -13.81
CA CYS A 157 -4.31 8.89 -12.69
C CYS A 157 -5.65 9.63 -12.68
N PHE A 158 -6.17 9.89 -11.49
CA PHE A 158 -7.45 10.59 -11.30
C PHE A 158 -7.48 11.27 -9.92
N ARG A 159 -8.43 12.15 -9.73
CA ARG A 159 -8.73 12.79 -8.44
C ARG A 159 -10.22 12.75 -8.16
N THR A 160 -10.60 12.97 -6.92
CA THR A 160 -12.00 13.18 -6.55
C THR A 160 -12.44 14.58 -6.94
N GLN A 161 -13.74 14.73 -7.19
CA GLN A 161 -14.36 16.06 -7.31
C GLN A 161 -14.31 16.79 -5.97
N GLU A 162 -14.41 18.13 -6.00
CA GLU A 162 -14.26 18.99 -4.80
C GLU A 162 -15.27 18.68 -3.67
N ASN A 163 -16.43 18.15 -4.02
CA ASN A 163 -17.48 17.80 -3.05
C ASN A 163 -17.32 16.39 -2.45
N VAL A 164 -16.24 15.67 -2.79
CA VAL A 164 -16.00 14.29 -2.34
C VAL A 164 -14.66 14.18 -1.62
N ALA A 165 -14.70 13.75 -0.38
CA ALA A 165 -13.48 13.53 0.40
C ALA A 165 -12.63 12.40 -0.21
N PRO A 166 -11.34 12.65 -0.53
CA PRO A 166 -10.48 11.63 -1.11
C PRO A 166 -10.31 10.40 -0.20
N GLU A 167 -10.34 10.61 1.13
CA GLU A 167 -10.27 9.54 2.12
C GLU A 167 -11.43 8.55 1.99
N TYR A 168 -12.63 9.05 1.70
CA TYR A 168 -13.82 8.22 1.54
C TYR A 168 -13.65 7.27 0.34
N ILE A 169 -13.18 7.78 -0.78
CA ILE A 169 -12.90 6.97 -1.99
C ILE A 169 -11.72 6.00 -1.78
N ASP A 170 -10.71 6.41 -1.01
CA ASP A 170 -9.58 5.57 -0.67
C ASP A 170 -10.02 4.31 0.10
N TYR A 171 -10.90 4.48 1.10
CA TYR A 171 -11.49 3.34 1.82
C TYR A 171 -12.43 2.49 0.97
N PHE A 172 -13.14 3.07 0.00
CA PHE A 172 -13.93 2.29 -0.95
C PHE A 172 -13.07 1.27 -1.69
N PHE A 173 -11.85 1.63 -2.09
CA PHE A 173 -10.93 0.73 -2.76
C PHE A 173 -10.41 -0.42 -1.89
N GLU A 174 -10.56 -0.33 -0.57
CA GLU A 174 -10.27 -1.42 0.36
C GLU A 174 -11.45 -2.41 0.51
N SER A 175 -12.65 -2.09 0.02
CA SER A 175 -13.87 -2.89 0.21
C SER A 175 -13.91 -4.13 -0.68
N LYS A 176 -14.59 -5.18 -0.21
CA LYS A 176 -14.90 -6.36 -1.03
C LYS A 176 -15.79 -6.02 -2.22
N HIS A 177 -16.70 -5.05 -2.03
CA HIS A 177 -17.55 -4.58 -3.11
C HIS A 177 -16.72 -4.10 -4.30
N PHE A 178 -15.76 -3.20 -4.08
CA PHE A 178 -14.84 -2.75 -5.11
C PHE A 178 -14.10 -3.91 -5.78
N TYR A 179 -13.54 -4.83 -4.97
CA TYR A 179 -12.83 -5.99 -5.51
C TYR A 179 -13.72 -6.85 -6.43
N CYS A 180 -14.95 -7.12 -6.02
CA CYS A 180 -15.91 -7.88 -6.84
C CYS A 180 -16.27 -7.14 -8.12
N GLU A 181 -16.45 -5.82 -8.06
CA GLU A 181 -16.82 -5.01 -9.21
C GLU A 181 -15.70 -4.89 -10.25
N ILE A 182 -14.43 -4.77 -9.84
CA ILE A 182 -13.33 -4.77 -10.80
C ILE A 182 -13.20 -6.11 -11.51
N GLN A 183 -13.41 -7.26 -10.82
CA GLN A 183 -13.34 -8.58 -11.46
C GLN A 183 -14.36 -8.73 -12.62
N LYS A 184 -15.50 -8.11 -12.53
CA LYS A 184 -16.54 -8.12 -13.58
C LYS A 184 -16.17 -7.26 -14.79
N ARG A 185 -15.24 -6.31 -14.66
CA ARG A 185 -14.89 -5.27 -15.64
C ARG A 185 -13.48 -5.40 -16.19
N LEU A 186 -12.73 -6.42 -15.75
CA LEU A 186 -11.42 -6.71 -16.32
C LEU A 186 -11.55 -7.18 -17.77
N GLU A 187 -10.79 -6.57 -18.65
CA GLU A 187 -10.76 -6.85 -20.07
C GLU A 187 -9.44 -7.51 -20.48
N GLY A 188 -9.47 -8.38 -21.48
CA GLY A 188 -8.30 -9.06 -22.01
C GLY A 188 -8.19 -10.52 -21.61
N SER A 189 -7.78 -11.37 -22.55
CA SER A 189 -7.69 -12.83 -22.35
C SER A 189 -6.35 -13.29 -21.76
N VAL A 190 -5.25 -12.60 -22.07
CA VAL A 190 -3.89 -12.96 -21.62
C VAL A 190 -3.45 -12.06 -20.47
N ARG A 191 -3.71 -10.79 -20.56
CA ARG A 191 -3.41 -9.79 -19.52
C ARG A 191 -4.66 -8.97 -19.25
N GLN A 192 -5.30 -9.28 -18.15
CA GLN A 192 -6.49 -8.57 -17.73
C GLN A 192 -6.14 -7.16 -17.27
N CYS A 193 -6.84 -6.16 -17.80
CA CYS A 193 -6.65 -4.75 -17.47
C CYS A 193 -7.99 -4.10 -17.16
N LEU A 194 -7.99 -3.12 -16.27
CA LEU A 194 -9.14 -2.24 -16.03
C LEU A 194 -8.88 -0.91 -16.72
N SER A 195 -9.79 -0.49 -17.61
CA SER A 195 -9.77 0.85 -18.20
C SER A 195 -10.27 1.91 -17.20
N PHE A 196 -10.03 3.20 -17.49
CA PHE A 196 -10.63 4.28 -16.69
C PHE A 196 -12.16 4.26 -16.80
N GLU A 197 -12.69 3.98 -17.97
CA GLU A 197 -14.12 3.83 -18.19
C GLU A 197 -14.70 2.67 -17.38
N GLY A 198 -13.99 1.53 -17.34
CA GLY A 198 -14.36 0.39 -16.48
C GLY A 198 -14.39 0.75 -15.00
N LEU A 199 -13.44 1.58 -14.53
CA LEU A 199 -13.47 2.12 -13.16
C LEU A 199 -14.67 3.05 -12.94
N CYS A 200 -14.93 3.95 -13.89
CA CYS A 200 -16.06 4.90 -13.81
C CYS A 200 -17.43 4.21 -13.74
N ASN A 201 -17.57 3.04 -14.36
CA ASN A 201 -18.82 2.27 -14.41
C ASN A 201 -19.06 1.39 -13.17
N ILE A 202 -18.21 1.46 -12.14
CA ILE A 202 -18.45 0.80 -10.84
C ILE A 202 -19.54 1.57 -10.08
N PRO A 203 -20.63 0.90 -9.65
CA PRO A 203 -21.71 1.52 -8.88
C PRO A 203 -21.33 1.75 -7.43
#